data_dae202250ebbda1bb9b86972d1008956
#
_entry.id   dae202250ebbda1bb9b86972d1008956
#
_cell.length_a   1.000
_cell.length_b   1.000
_cell.length_c   1.000
_cell.angle_alpha   90.00
_cell.angle_beta   90.00
_cell.angle_gamma   90.00
#
_symmetry.space_group_name_H-M   'P 1'
#
loop_
_entity.id
_entity.type
_entity.pdbx_description
1 polymer ?
#
loop_
_entity_poly.entity_id
_entity_poly.type
_entity_poly.pdbx_seq_one_letter_code
_entity_poly.pdbx_strand_id
1 'polypeptide(L)'
;MPAPEGIALAFPEDGGCFGCSPSNPSGMQLAFRREGDRVCARYHIPDRFHGAPGIAHGGIVAALLDEVSCAAAVFLGDRFVVTGELTVRYARPVPVDAPIELDAAIVGRSHPRYIEIEAHVRQGPAVLARSIGKFFYQERHVQP
;
A
#
# COMPACT_ATOMS: atom_id res chain seq x y z
N MET A 1 -14.82 -12.32 -3.96
CA MET A 1 -14.61 -12.74 -2.56
C MET A 1 -13.34 -12.09 -2.02
N PRO A 2 -13.36 -11.54 -0.84
CA PRO A 2 -12.14 -11.04 -0.24
C PRO A 2 -11.13 -12.18 0.01
N ALA A 3 -9.85 -11.84 0.03
CA ALA A 3 -8.78 -12.80 0.30
C ALA A 3 -8.90 -13.38 1.72
N PRO A 4 -8.33 -14.57 1.99
CA PRO A 4 -8.34 -15.18 3.31
C PRO A 4 -7.65 -14.29 4.36
N GLU A 5 -8.14 -14.37 5.60
CA GLU A 5 -7.60 -13.61 6.71
C GLU A 5 -6.31 -14.24 7.26
N GLY A 6 -5.35 -13.40 7.65
CA GLY A 6 -4.13 -13.83 8.32
C GLY A 6 -3.12 -14.57 7.45
N ILE A 7 -3.38 -14.74 6.17
CA ILE A 7 -2.48 -15.41 5.22
C ILE A 7 -1.72 -14.36 4.44
N ALA A 8 -0.47 -14.66 4.09
CA ALA A 8 0.30 -13.82 3.20
C ALA A 8 -0.40 -13.71 1.83
N LEU A 9 -0.62 -12.50 1.39
CA LEU A 9 -1.28 -12.19 0.13
C LEU A 9 -0.24 -11.97 -0.95
N ALA A 10 -0.46 -12.55 -2.13
CA ALA A 10 0.40 -12.38 -3.28
C ALA A 10 -0.44 -11.91 -4.47
N PHE A 11 0.07 -10.92 -5.21
CA PHE A 11 -0.53 -10.55 -6.48
C PHE A 11 -0.33 -11.68 -7.48
N PRO A 12 -1.33 -12.04 -8.27
CA PRO A 12 -1.23 -13.13 -9.25
C PRO A 12 -0.11 -12.91 -10.28
N GLU A 13 0.13 -11.65 -10.64
CA GLU A 13 1.16 -11.25 -11.58
C GLU A 13 1.76 -9.94 -11.09
N ASP A 14 2.90 -10.01 -10.44
CA ASP A 14 3.54 -8.82 -9.90
C ASP A 14 4.47 -8.12 -10.91
N GLY A 15 4.88 -8.82 -11.98
CA GLY A 15 5.69 -8.26 -13.05
C GLY A 15 7.02 -7.64 -12.61
N GLY A 16 7.51 -7.96 -11.42
CA GLY A 16 8.68 -7.30 -10.84
C GLY A 16 8.34 -5.94 -10.22
N CYS A 17 7.11 -5.75 -9.79
CA CYS A 17 6.61 -4.50 -9.20
C CYS A 17 7.59 -3.91 -8.17
N PHE A 18 7.85 -2.63 -8.29
CA PHE A 18 8.71 -1.89 -7.36
C PHE A 18 8.18 -1.97 -5.91
N GLY A 19 6.86 -1.93 -5.73
CA GLY A 19 6.26 -1.93 -4.39
C GLY A 19 6.21 -3.30 -3.73
N CYS A 20 5.78 -4.32 -4.46
CA CYS A 20 5.36 -5.59 -3.85
C CYS A 20 6.04 -6.84 -4.37
N SER A 21 6.84 -6.77 -5.44
CA SER A 21 7.48 -7.99 -5.96
C SER A 21 8.63 -8.45 -5.07
N PRO A 22 8.60 -9.70 -4.56
CA PRO A 22 9.73 -10.26 -3.82
C PRO A 22 10.94 -10.54 -4.72
N SER A 23 10.76 -10.56 -6.03
CA SER A 23 11.83 -10.83 -7.00
C SER A 23 12.54 -9.58 -7.50
N ASN A 24 12.05 -8.39 -7.13
CA ASN A 24 12.73 -7.14 -7.50
C ASN A 24 13.66 -6.68 -6.35
N PRO A 25 14.98 -6.90 -6.47
CA PRO A 25 15.91 -6.55 -5.38
C PRO A 25 16.07 -5.04 -5.17
N SER A 26 15.65 -4.23 -6.14
CA SER A 26 15.68 -2.76 -6.06
C SER A 26 14.38 -2.17 -5.55
N GLY A 27 13.36 -2.99 -5.33
CA GLY A 27 12.06 -2.56 -4.88
C GLY A 27 11.89 -2.57 -3.37
N MET A 28 10.68 -2.23 -2.93
CA MET A 28 10.33 -2.21 -1.52
C MET A 28 10.04 -3.60 -0.95
N GLN A 29 9.65 -4.55 -1.80
CA GLN A 29 9.35 -5.94 -1.42
C GLN A 29 8.30 -6.05 -0.29
N LEU A 30 7.25 -5.27 -0.38
CA LEU A 30 6.17 -5.28 0.60
C LEU A 30 5.42 -6.61 0.57
N ALA A 31 5.15 -7.15 1.74
CA ALA A 31 4.33 -8.34 1.92
C ALA A 31 3.05 -7.96 2.68
N PHE A 32 1.93 -8.36 2.16
CA PHE A 32 0.61 -7.99 2.67
C PHE A 32 -0.09 -9.16 3.33
N ARG A 33 -0.99 -8.84 4.27
CA ARG A 33 -1.94 -9.77 4.87
C ARG A 33 -3.28 -9.08 5.07
N ARG A 34 -4.36 -9.85 5.08
CA ARG A 34 -5.68 -9.32 5.43
C ARG A 34 -5.95 -9.48 6.92
N GLU A 35 -6.44 -8.44 7.53
CA GLU A 35 -6.95 -8.45 8.90
C GLU A 35 -8.32 -7.76 8.93
N GLY A 36 -9.39 -8.55 9.02
CA GLY A 36 -10.75 -8.03 8.96
C GLY A 36 -11.05 -7.35 7.64
N ASP A 37 -11.45 -6.10 7.70
CA ASP A 37 -11.73 -5.23 6.56
C ASP A 37 -10.52 -4.38 6.13
N ARG A 38 -9.31 -4.78 6.55
CA ARG A 38 -8.06 -4.08 6.22
C ARG A 38 -7.06 -5.02 5.56
N VAL A 39 -6.22 -4.43 4.71
CA VAL A 39 -4.96 -5.02 4.30
C VAL A 39 -3.85 -4.34 5.09
N CYS A 40 -2.93 -5.12 5.61
CA CYS A 40 -1.86 -4.66 6.48
C CYS A 40 -0.50 -5.14 5.98
N ALA A 41 0.54 -4.43 6.37
CA ALA A 41 1.92 -4.85 6.17
C ALA A 41 2.79 -4.32 7.30
N ARG A 42 3.81 -5.09 7.68
CA ARG A 42 4.93 -4.63 8.50
C ARG A 42 6.10 -4.34 7.59
N TYR A 43 6.82 -3.27 7.87
CA TYR A 43 7.93 -2.89 7.04
C TYR A 43 9.04 -2.19 7.83
N HIS A 44 10.27 -2.39 7.38
CA HIS A 44 11.43 -1.61 7.76
C HIS A 44 11.87 -0.85 6.51
N ILE A 45 11.73 0.46 6.48
CA ILE A 45 12.23 1.25 5.35
C ILE A 45 13.76 1.22 5.41
N PRO A 46 14.44 0.68 4.38
CA PRO A 46 15.90 0.66 4.39
C PRO A 46 16.48 2.08 4.34
N ASP A 47 17.63 2.28 4.96
CA ASP A 47 18.28 3.59 5.04
C ASP A 47 18.53 4.22 3.67
N ARG A 48 18.76 3.42 2.63
CA ARG A 48 18.95 3.94 1.26
C ARG A 48 17.74 4.70 0.72
N PHE A 49 16.59 4.59 1.36
CA PHE A 49 15.36 5.33 1.00
C PHE A 49 15.14 6.57 1.86
N HIS A 50 16.17 7.05 2.53
CA HIS A 50 16.04 8.28 3.32
C HIS A 50 15.96 9.54 2.44
N GLY A 51 15.29 10.54 2.97
CA GLY A 51 15.36 11.92 2.49
C GLY A 51 16.36 12.70 3.35
N ALA A 52 15.91 13.27 4.49
CA ALA A 52 16.82 13.73 5.52
C ALA A 52 17.42 12.54 6.29
N PRO A 53 18.62 12.67 6.90
CA PRO A 53 19.23 11.56 7.64
C PRO A 53 18.27 10.98 8.69
N GLY A 54 18.09 9.67 8.65
CA GLY A 54 17.23 8.92 9.57
C GLY A 54 15.73 8.99 9.27
N ILE A 55 15.32 9.77 8.27
CA ILE A 55 13.91 9.99 7.91
C ILE A 55 13.65 9.52 6.51
N ALA A 56 12.59 8.74 6.31
CA ALA A 56 12.18 8.26 4.99
C ALA A 56 11.86 9.42 4.06
N HIS A 57 12.28 9.28 2.80
CA HIS A 57 11.92 10.23 1.75
C HIS A 57 10.39 10.30 1.61
N GLY A 58 9.85 11.50 1.47
CA GLY A 58 8.40 11.70 1.35
C GLY A 58 7.77 10.94 0.19
N GLY A 59 8.47 10.80 -0.92
CA GLY A 59 8.03 9.97 -2.05
C GLY A 59 7.97 8.49 -1.73
N ILE A 60 8.86 7.99 -0.88
CA ILE A 60 8.82 6.59 -0.40
C ILE A 60 7.60 6.37 0.49
N VAL A 61 7.32 7.30 1.39
CA VAL A 61 6.11 7.23 2.23
C VAL A 61 4.85 7.23 1.36
N ALA A 62 4.79 8.09 0.36
CA ALA A 62 3.68 8.11 -0.59
C ALA A 62 3.56 6.78 -1.35
N ALA A 63 4.69 6.20 -1.78
CA ALA A 63 4.71 4.89 -2.45
C ALA A 63 4.19 3.78 -1.55
N LEU A 64 4.53 3.77 -0.27
CA LEU A 64 4.01 2.80 0.71
C LEU A 64 2.49 2.91 0.85
N LEU A 65 1.98 4.13 0.97
CA LEU A 65 0.55 4.39 1.07
C LEU A 65 -0.19 3.98 -0.21
N ASP A 66 0.41 4.26 -1.36
CA ASP A 66 -0.13 3.87 -2.65
C ASP A 66 -0.22 2.35 -2.80
N GLU A 67 0.86 1.63 -2.47
CA GLU A 67 0.93 0.17 -2.59
C GLU A 67 -0.06 -0.54 -1.67
N VAL A 68 -0.15 -0.16 -0.41
CA VAL A 68 -1.09 -0.79 0.52
C VAL A 68 -2.54 -0.49 0.13
N SER A 69 -2.80 0.67 -0.47
CA SER A 69 -4.11 1.03 -1.00
C SER A 69 -4.48 0.17 -2.22
N CYS A 70 -3.56 -0.01 -3.16
CA CYS A 70 -3.78 -0.90 -4.31
C CYS A 70 -4.00 -2.34 -3.85
N ALA A 71 -3.26 -2.80 -2.85
CA ALA A 71 -3.47 -4.11 -2.25
C ALA A 71 -4.88 -4.24 -1.65
N ALA A 72 -5.39 -3.21 -0.98
CA ALA A 72 -6.76 -3.21 -0.48
C ALA A 72 -7.79 -3.32 -1.61
N ALA A 73 -7.60 -2.62 -2.72
CA ALA A 73 -8.48 -2.72 -3.87
C ALA A 73 -8.53 -4.14 -4.44
N VAL A 74 -7.37 -4.79 -4.55
CA VAL A 74 -7.26 -6.15 -5.11
C VAL A 74 -7.77 -7.20 -4.13
N PHE A 75 -7.29 -7.16 -2.89
CA PHE A 75 -7.55 -8.25 -1.93
C PHE A 75 -8.85 -8.12 -1.15
N LEU A 76 -9.40 -6.92 -1.01
CA LEU A 76 -10.70 -6.68 -0.39
C LEU A 76 -11.79 -6.39 -1.42
N GLY A 77 -11.45 -5.68 -2.48
CA GLY A 77 -12.39 -5.24 -3.51
C GLY A 77 -12.49 -6.17 -4.72
N ASP A 78 -11.57 -7.13 -4.85
CA ASP A 78 -11.48 -8.05 -5.99
C ASP A 78 -11.40 -7.33 -7.34
N ARG A 79 -10.72 -6.19 -7.40
CA ARG A 79 -10.57 -5.35 -8.60
C ARG A 79 -9.15 -4.87 -8.77
N PHE A 80 -8.64 -4.96 -10.00
CA PHE A 80 -7.41 -4.29 -10.39
C PHE A 80 -7.66 -2.82 -10.62
N VAL A 81 -6.72 -1.98 -10.19
CA VAL A 81 -6.86 -0.53 -10.22
C VAL A 81 -5.57 0.14 -10.68
N VAL A 82 -5.71 1.36 -11.15
CA VAL A 82 -4.60 2.31 -11.33
C VAL A 82 -4.89 3.52 -10.44
N THR A 83 -3.87 4.01 -9.78
CA THR A 83 -3.97 5.22 -8.96
C THR A 83 -4.30 6.42 -9.83
N GLY A 84 -5.43 7.07 -9.57
CA GLY A 84 -5.81 8.28 -10.28
C GLY A 84 -5.54 9.53 -9.47
N GLU A 85 -5.72 9.45 -8.15
CA GLU A 85 -5.52 10.57 -7.24
C GLU A 85 -5.10 10.04 -5.89
N LEU A 86 -4.09 10.66 -5.29
CA LEU A 86 -3.62 10.31 -3.95
C LEU A 86 -3.32 11.59 -3.19
N THR A 87 -4.02 11.82 -2.09
CA THR A 87 -3.76 12.91 -1.17
C THR A 87 -3.06 12.35 0.06
N VAL A 88 -1.85 12.81 0.33
CA VAL A 88 -1.02 12.35 1.45
C VAL A 88 -0.88 13.46 2.48
N ARG A 89 -1.09 13.10 3.74
CA ARG A 89 -0.81 13.97 4.87
C ARG A 89 0.32 13.38 5.70
N TYR A 90 1.40 14.13 5.83
CA TYR A 90 2.56 13.79 6.63
C TYR A 90 2.41 14.46 8.01
N ALA A 91 1.94 13.70 8.99
CA ALA A 91 1.70 14.23 10.33
C ALA A 91 2.99 14.27 11.15
N ARG A 92 3.86 13.27 10.97
CA ARG A 92 5.15 13.14 11.67
C ARG A 92 6.18 12.52 10.73
N PRO A 93 7.49 12.75 10.96
CA PRO A 93 8.54 12.05 10.22
C PRO A 93 8.40 10.54 10.35
N VAL A 94 8.60 9.83 9.25
CA VAL A 94 8.61 8.36 9.22
C VAL A 94 10.07 7.90 9.30
N PRO A 95 10.46 7.12 10.31
CA PRO A 95 11.86 6.70 10.46
C PRO A 95 12.23 5.63 9.44
N VAL A 96 13.50 5.63 9.03
CA VAL A 96 14.13 4.48 8.39
C VAL A 96 14.70 3.53 9.45
N ASP A 97 14.99 2.27 9.06
CA ASP A 97 15.57 1.23 9.93
C ASP A 97 14.83 0.97 11.24
N ALA A 98 13.53 1.21 11.25
CA ALA A 98 12.66 0.96 12.39
C ALA A 98 11.36 0.30 11.92
N PRO A 99 10.74 -0.54 12.75
CA PRO A 99 9.49 -1.19 12.36
C PRO A 99 8.36 -0.16 12.27
N ILE A 100 7.67 -0.19 11.12
CA ILE A 100 6.43 0.55 10.91
C ILE A 100 5.35 -0.40 10.45
N GLU A 101 4.11 0.01 10.59
CA GLU A 101 2.95 -0.74 10.10
C GLU A 101 2.18 0.10 9.09
N LEU A 102 1.72 -0.59 8.05
CA LEU A 102 0.85 -0.04 7.02
C LEU A 102 -0.51 -0.69 7.15
N ASP A 103 -1.56 0.07 6.92
CA ASP A 103 -2.90 -0.48 6.77
C ASP A 103 -3.71 0.33 5.75
N ALA A 104 -4.67 -0.33 5.12
CA ALA A 104 -5.60 0.30 4.20
C ALA A 104 -6.97 -0.36 4.27
N ALA A 105 -8.00 0.45 4.11
CA ALA A 105 -9.38 0.01 4.06
C ALA A 105 -10.15 0.76 2.97
N ILE A 106 -11.13 0.08 2.40
CA ILE A 106 -12.04 0.69 1.42
C ILE A 106 -13.02 1.58 2.19
N VAL A 107 -13.11 2.85 1.80
CA VAL A 107 -14.01 3.82 2.42
C VAL A 107 -15.13 4.30 1.49
N GLY A 108 -15.06 4.00 0.19
CA GLY A 108 -16.11 4.34 -0.74
C GLY A 108 -16.14 3.42 -1.96
N ARG A 109 -17.32 2.89 -2.28
CA ARG A 109 -17.55 1.98 -3.43
C ARG A 109 -18.66 2.45 -4.34
N SER A 110 -19.23 3.63 -4.10
CA SER A 110 -20.44 4.06 -4.79
C SER A 110 -20.22 4.57 -6.21
N HIS A 111 -18.98 4.94 -6.55
CA HIS A 111 -18.68 5.43 -7.90
C HIS A 111 -18.44 4.26 -8.86
N PRO A 112 -18.99 4.31 -10.10
CA PRO A 112 -18.87 3.18 -11.05
C PRO A 112 -17.48 3.02 -11.64
N ARG A 113 -16.62 4.04 -11.59
CA ARG A 113 -15.28 4.03 -12.22
C ARG A 113 -14.12 3.87 -11.28
N TYR A 114 -14.28 4.17 -9.99
CA TYR A 114 -13.20 4.12 -9.03
C TYR A 114 -13.67 3.70 -7.64
N ILE A 115 -12.73 3.29 -6.83
CA ILE A 115 -12.89 2.96 -5.42
C ILE A 115 -12.09 3.96 -4.59
N GLU A 116 -12.59 4.35 -3.45
CA GLU A 116 -11.89 5.23 -2.51
C GLU A 116 -11.30 4.42 -1.36
N ILE A 117 -10.04 4.67 -1.08
CA ILE A 117 -9.28 3.92 -0.07
C ILE A 117 -8.53 4.88 0.83
N GLU A 118 -8.62 4.63 2.13
CA GLU A 118 -7.84 5.33 3.15
C GLU A 118 -6.73 4.40 3.66
N ALA A 119 -5.53 4.94 3.79
CA ALA A 119 -4.36 4.20 4.24
C ALA A 119 -3.56 4.97 5.29
N HIS A 120 -2.83 4.23 6.11
CA HIS A 120 -2.03 4.79 7.19
C HIS A 120 -0.64 4.17 7.24
N VAL A 121 0.33 4.98 7.64
CA VAL A 121 1.63 4.56 8.15
C VAL A 121 1.62 4.79 9.65
N ARG A 122 1.86 3.72 10.42
CA ARG A 122 1.80 3.75 11.88
C ARG A 122 3.12 3.31 12.51
N GLN A 123 3.41 3.87 13.67
CA GLN A 123 4.46 3.38 14.55
C GLN A 123 3.87 3.28 15.96
N GLY A 124 3.65 2.05 16.45
CA GLY A 124 2.89 1.84 17.66
C GLY A 124 1.50 2.49 17.56
N PRO A 125 1.06 3.27 18.57
CA PRO A 125 -0.24 3.93 18.53
C PRO A 125 -0.27 5.19 17.66
N ALA A 126 0.88 5.67 17.18
CA ALA A 126 0.96 6.93 16.43
C ALA A 126 0.71 6.70 14.94
N VAL A 127 -0.15 7.52 14.35
CA VAL A 127 -0.28 7.66 12.89
C VAL A 127 0.72 8.69 12.42
N LEU A 128 1.70 8.26 11.62
CA LEU A 128 2.76 9.11 11.11
C LEU A 128 2.37 9.79 9.80
N ALA A 129 1.68 9.07 8.94
CA ALA A 129 1.17 9.56 7.66
C ALA A 129 -0.13 8.87 7.31
N ARG A 130 -0.94 9.53 6.51
CA ARG A 130 -2.19 8.96 6.00
C ARG A 130 -2.45 9.43 4.59
N SER A 131 -3.23 8.64 3.86
CA SER A 131 -3.69 9.01 2.53
C SER A 131 -5.16 8.70 2.34
N ILE A 132 -5.75 9.44 1.41
CA ILE A 132 -7.01 9.11 0.76
C ILE A 132 -6.76 9.15 -0.73
N GLY A 133 -7.24 8.13 -1.44
CA GLY A 133 -7.03 8.03 -2.87
C GLY A 133 -8.24 7.55 -3.63
N LYS A 134 -8.25 7.85 -4.93
CA LYS A 134 -9.19 7.33 -5.91
C LYS A 134 -8.44 6.41 -6.84
N PHE A 135 -8.88 5.16 -6.87
CA PHE A 135 -8.23 4.08 -7.61
C PHE A 135 -9.19 3.60 -8.68
N PHE A 136 -8.80 3.81 -9.94
CA PHE A 136 -9.68 3.57 -11.08
C PHE A 136 -9.62 2.13 -11.51
N TYR A 137 -10.77 1.51 -11.67
CA TYR A 137 -10.90 0.13 -12.10
C TYR A 137 -10.29 -0.09 -13.47
N GLN A 138 -9.54 -1.18 -13.58
CA GLN A 138 -8.93 -1.64 -14.82
C GLN A 138 -9.46 -3.01 -15.17
N GLU A 139 -9.69 -3.23 -16.47
CA GLU A 139 -9.88 -4.58 -16.96
C GLU A 139 -8.54 -5.31 -16.91
N ARG A 140 -8.60 -6.56 -16.45
CA ARG A 140 -7.43 -7.41 -16.42
C ARG A 140 -7.04 -7.77 -17.85
N HIS A 141 -5.96 -7.22 -18.34
CA HIS A 141 -5.35 -7.73 -19.55
C HIS A 141 -4.64 -9.03 -19.20
N VAL A 142 -5.28 -10.14 -19.55
CA VAL A 142 -4.56 -11.40 -19.65
C VAL A 142 -3.64 -11.23 -20.86
N GLN A 143 -2.35 -11.04 -20.62
CA GLN A 143 -1.39 -11.13 -21.71
C GLN A 143 -1.42 -12.53 -22.28
N PRO A 144 -1.51 -12.67 -23.59
CA PRO A 144 -1.44 -13.97 -24.22
C PRO A 144 -0.11 -14.69 -23.97
#